data_b2151705155efc6fb807fcac3872c07d
#
_entry.id   b2151705155efc6fb807fcac3872c07d
#
_cell.length_a   1.000
_cell.length_b   1.000
_cell.length_c   1.000
_cell.angle_alpha   90.00
_cell.angle_beta   90.00
_cell.angle_gamma   90.00
#
_symmetry.space_group_name_H-M   'P 1'
#
loop_
_entity.id
_entity.type
_entity.pdbx_description
1 polymer ?
#
loop_
_entity_poly.entity_id
_entity_poly.type
_entity_poly.pdbx_seq_one_letter_code
_entity_poly.pdbx_strand_id
1 'polypeptide(L)'
;GRKPAQLSGGERQRVAIARAVATEPKIMLFDEPLAALDFKRKSEIMPWLEKLKGNLKIPMLYVTHSAEEVLHLADNLIVMEDGKIKTSGALTDVLANIDLPIKIGEDAGVLLKGKVVSKEPEWSLMTVDCGNIALHISDNGQPVGSAASLRILAREVVFAIDRPVD
;
A
#
# COMPACT_ATOMS: atom_id res chain seq x y z
N GLY A 1 33.57 -0.79 12.48
CA GLY A 1 32.23 -1.33 12.55
C GLY A 1 31.43 -0.69 13.67
N ARG A 2 30.14 -0.39 13.43
CA ARG A 2 29.22 0.14 14.45
C ARG A 2 28.67 -1.01 15.30
N LYS A 3 28.48 -0.77 16.59
CA LYS A 3 27.80 -1.71 17.49
C LYS A 3 26.27 -1.62 17.29
N PRO A 4 25.47 -2.69 17.57
CA PRO A 4 24.02 -2.68 17.38
C PRO A 4 23.29 -1.52 18.05
N ALA A 5 23.76 -1.08 19.23
CA ALA A 5 23.19 0.06 19.96
C ALA A 5 23.39 1.43 19.26
N GLN A 6 24.30 1.50 18.28
CA GLN A 6 24.61 2.73 17.53
C GLN A 6 23.84 2.80 16.19
N LEU A 7 23.02 1.79 15.89
CA LEU A 7 22.24 1.72 14.67
C LEU A 7 20.87 2.42 14.85
N SER A 8 20.41 3.10 13.81
CA SER A 8 19.03 3.57 13.74
C SER A 8 18.03 2.40 13.70
N GLY A 9 16.74 2.66 13.94
CA GLY A 9 15.71 1.62 13.87
C GLY A 9 15.71 0.90 12.51
N GLY A 10 15.74 1.64 11.41
CA GLY A 10 15.78 1.07 10.05
C GLY A 10 17.09 0.32 9.75
N GLU A 11 18.24 0.78 10.26
CA GLU A 11 19.50 0.05 10.12
C GLU A 11 19.46 -1.28 10.89
N ARG A 12 18.92 -1.27 12.11
CA ARG A 12 18.74 -2.51 12.90
C ARG A 12 17.84 -3.50 12.17
N GLN A 13 16.74 -3.02 11.58
CA GLN A 13 15.81 -3.86 10.82
C GLN A 13 16.49 -4.49 9.61
N ARG A 14 17.20 -3.69 8.80
CA ARG A 14 17.98 -4.23 7.66
C ARG A 14 19.00 -5.28 8.09
N VAL A 15 19.71 -5.07 9.20
CA VAL A 15 20.67 -6.05 9.75
C VAL A 15 19.97 -7.32 10.20
N ALA A 16 18.81 -7.23 10.85
CA ALA A 16 18.03 -8.39 11.28
C ALA A 16 17.59 -9.24 10.06
N ILE A 17 17.07 -8.59 9.02
CA ILE A 17 16.65 -9.27 7.78
C ILE A 17 17.87 -9.86 7.05
N ALA A 18 18.97 -9.13 6.94
CA ALA A 18 20.20 -9.63 6.32
C ALA A 18 20.74 -10.89 7.05
N ARG A 19 20.65 -10.93 8.37
CA ARG A 19 21.00 -12.13 9.15
C ARG A 19 20.10 -13.31 8.81
N ALA A 20 18.78 -13.08 8.70
CA ALA A 20 17.84 -14.12 8.35
C ALA A 20 18.12 -14.67 6.93
N VAL A 21 18.37 -13.79 5.96
CA VAL A 21 18.74 -14.17 4.59
C VAL A 21 20.05 -14.95 4.53
N ALA A 22 21.05 -14.57 5.33
CA ALA A 22 22.36 -15.20 5.35
C ALA A 22 22.34 -16.67 5.83
N THR A 23 21.23 -17.12 6.44
CA THR A 23 21.04 -18.53 6.80
C THR A 23 20.49 -19.39 5.67
N GLU A 24 20.30 -18.82 4.47
CA GLU A 24 19.75 -19.47 3.27
C GLU A 24 18.43 -20.22 3.57
N PRO A 25 17.42 -19.55 4.15
CA PRO A 25 16.20 -20.20 4.57
C PRO A 25 15.36 -20.66 3.38
N LYS A 26 14.55 -21.71 3.56
CA LYS A 26 13.58 -22.15 2.54
C LYS A 26 12.31 -21.31 2.51
N ILE A 27 12.02 -20.60 3.59
CA ILE A 27 10.89 -19.66 3.74
C ILE A 27 11.29 -18.56 4.71
N MET A 28 10.84 -17.34 4.48
CA MET A 28 10.99 -16.22 5.40
C MET A 28 9.66 -15.86 6.04
N LEU A 29 9.68 -15.64 7.34
CA LEU A 29 8.52 -15.19 8.10
C LEU A 29 8.80 -13.79 8.65
N PHE A 30 7.90 -12.86 8.35
CA PHE A 30 7.91 -11.50 8.87
C PHE A 30 6.65 -11.26 9.68
N ASP A 31 6.79 -10.87 10.92
CA ASP A 31 5.69 -10.52 11.79
C ASP A 31 5.82 -9.05 12.19
N GLU A 32 4.93 -8.21 11.63
CA GLU A 32 4.89 -6.76 11.83
C GLU A 32 6.30 -6.09 11.76
N PRO A 33 7.13 -6.38 10.74
CA PRO A 33 8.54 -6.01 10.77
C PRO A 33 8.80 -4.51 10.77
N LEU A 34 7.84 -3.69 10.34
CA LEU A 34 7.98 -2.24 10.26
C LEU A 34 7.12 -1.48 11.27
N ALA A 35 6.40 -2.18 12.18
CA ALA A 35 5.48 -1.54 13.11
C ALA A 35 6.15 -0.49 14.03
N ALA A 36 7.42 -0.72 14.41
CA ALA A 36 8.16 0.20 15.28
C ALA A 36 8.81 1.40 14.55
N LEU A 37 8.58 1.54 13.23
CA LEU A 37 9.18 2.60 12.43
C LEU A 37 8.18 3.72 12.15
N ASP A 38 8.65 4.96 12.20
CA ASP A 38 7.91 6.12 11.73
C ASP A 38 7.77 6.11 10.19
N PHE A 39 6.86 6.92 9.66
CA PHE A 39 6.56 6.99 8.24
C PHE A 39 7.79 7.23 7.37
N LYS A 40 8.67 8.16 7.76
CA LYS A 40 9.88 8.49 7.01
C LYS A 40 10.82 7.28 6.90
N ARG A 41 11.00 6.55 7.98
CA ARG A 41 11.85 5.35 7.98
C ARG A 41 11.21 4.18 7.23
N LYS A 42 9.87 4.06 7.28
CA LYS A 42 9.15 3.08 6.45
C LYS A 42 9.38 3.36 4.96
N SER A 43 9.24 4.60 4.51
CA SER A 43 9.46 4.97 3.11
C SER A 43 10.91 4.76 2.64
N GLU A 44 11.89 4.84 3.53
CA GLU A 44 13.30 4.53 3.21
C GLU A 44 13.58 3.02 3.07
N ILE A 45 12.88 2.18 3.83
CA ILE A 45 13.12 0.74 3.85
C ILE A 45 12.29 -0.02 2.82
N MET A 46 11.12 0.49 2.44
CA MET A 46 10.18 -0.17 1.53
C MET A 46 10.80 -0.52 0.16
N PRO A 47 11.49 0.41 -0.55
CA PRO A 47 12.11 0.09 -1.83
C PRO A 47 13.21 -0.97 -1.71
N TRP A 48 13.85 -1.05 -0.54
CA TRP A 48 14.85 -2.09 -0.28
C TRP A 48 14.20 -3.46 -0.08
N LEU A 49 13.04 -3.53 0.61
CA LEU A 49 12.26 -4.77 0.77
C LEU A 49 11.71 -5.27 -0.57
N GLU A 50 11.22 -4.38 -1.42
CA GLU A 50 10.79 -4.72 -2.78
C GLU A 50 11.93 -5.33 -3.62
N LYS A 51 13.10 -4.71 -3.58
CA LYS A 51 14.30 -5.26 -4.25
C LYS A 51 14.72 -6.60 -3.67
N LEU A 52 14.64 -6.75 -2.35
CA LEU A 52 14.94 -7.99 -1.65
C LEU A 52 13.98 -9.10 -2.13
N LYS A 53 12.67 -8.83 -2.14
CA LYS A 53 11.64 -9.73 -2.67
C LYS A 53 11.95 -10.15 -4.12
N GLY A 54 12.25 -9.20 -4.99
CA GLY A 54 12.53 -9.47 -6.40
C GLY A 54 13.79 -10.32 -6.63
N ASN A 55 14.79 -10.21 -5.75
CA ASN A 55 16.06 -10.91 -5.87
C ASN A 55 16.07 -12.28 -5.17
N LEU A 56 15.31 -12.41 -4.09
CA LEU A 56 15.19 -13.65 -3.35
C LEU A 56 14.10 -14.52 -3.97
N LYS A 57 14.47 -15.66 -4.51
CA LYS A 57 13.53 -16.69 -4.99
C LYS A 57 13.04 -17.58 -3.83
N ILE A 58 12.74 -16.99 -2.69
CA ILE A 58 12.32 -17.66 -1.46
C ILE A 58 10.90 -17.19 -1.12
N PRO A 59 9.95 -18.10 -0.84
CA PRO A 59 8.64 -17.69 -0.36
C PRO A 59 8.73 -16.85 0.92
N MET A 60 7.96 -15.77 0.97
CA MET A 60 7.87 -14.88 2.13
C MET A 60 6.44 -14.85 2.64
N LEU A 61 6.26 -15.17 3.92
CA LEU A 61 5.01 -14.92 4.64
C LEU A 61 5.19 -13.63 5.44
N TYR A 62 4.37 -12.64 5.14
CA TYR A 62 4.48 -11.30 5.72
C TYR A 62 3.17 -10.93 6.41
N VAL A 63 3.23 -10.78 7.74
CA VAL A 63 2.08 -10.36 8.55
C VAL A 63 2.19 -8.86 8.78
N THR A 64 1.13 -8.13 8.43
CA THR A 64 1.04 -6.68 8.65
C THR A 64 -0.41 -6.22 8.70
N HIS A 65 -0.66 -5.10 9.35
CA HIS A 65 -1.92 -4.37 9.30
C HIS A 65 -1.83 -3.10 8.41
N SER A 66 -0.69 -2.87 7.76
CA SER A 66 -0.45 -1.71 6.92
C SER A 66 -0.86 -1.97 5.46
N ALA A 67 -1.84 -1.21 4.97
CA ALA A 67 -2.26 -1.26 3.56
C ALA A 67 -1.11 -0.96 2.60
N GLU A 68 -0.26 0.00 2.95
CA GLU A 68 0.89 0.40 2.16
C GLU A 68 1.85 -0.76 1.97
N GLU A 69 2.20 -1.47 3.05
CA GLU A 69 3.08 -2.63 2.99
C GLU A 69 2.48 -3.76 2.13
N VAL A 70 1.18 -4.02 2.27
CA VAL A 70 0.45 -5.00 1.45
C VAL A 70 0.54 -4.65 -0.04
N LEU A 71 0.23 -3.39 -0.40
CA LEU A 71 0.22 -2.95 -1.80
C LEU A 71 1.60 -3.02 -2.46
N HIS A 72 2.66 -2.80 -1.71
CA HIS A 72 4.03 -2.84 -2.20
C HIS A 72 4.62 -4.25 -2.24
N LEU A 73 4.26 -5.11 -1.28
CA LEU A 73 4.98 -6.36 -1.07
C LEU A 73 4.19 -7.61 -1.43
N ALA A 74 2.84 -7.58 -1.43
CA ALA A 74 2.08 -8.79 -1.60
C ALA A 74 1.85 -9.17 -3.07
N ASP A 75 2.05 -10.44 -3.42
CA ASP A 75 1.54 -11.05 -4.65
C ASP A 75 0.20 -11.74 -4.37
N ASN A 76 0.08 -12.37 -3.19
CA ASN A 76 -1.13 -12.99 -2.69
C ASN A 76 -1.49 -12.40 -1.33
N LEU A 77 -2.77 -12.29 -1.05
CA LEU A 77 -3.29 -11.75 0.20
C LEU A 77 -4.17 -12.79 0.89
N ILE A 78 -3.97 -12.92 2.20
CA ILE A 78 -4.84 -13.66 3.10
C ILE A 78 -5.39 -12.67 4.11
N VAL A 79 -6.69 -12.41 4.08
CA VAL A 79 -7.37 -11.55 5.05
C VAL A 79 -7.89 -12.41 6.18
N MET A 80 -7.53 -12.07 7.42
CA MET A 80 -7.95 -12.76 8.63
C MET A 80 -8.79 -11.83 9.50
N GLU A 81 -9.86 -12.37 10.08
CA GLU A 81 -10.72 -11.72 11.06
C GLU A 81 -11.11 -12.74 12.11
N ASP A 82 -11.00 -12.39 13.39
CA ASP A 82 -11.32 -13.26 14.53
C ASP A 82 -10.67 -14.67 14.45
N GLY A 83 -9.42 -14.72 14.01
CA GLY A 83 -8.64 -15.96 13.89
C GLY A 83 -9.06 -16.87 12.73
N LYS A 84 -9.94 -16.40 11.83
CA LYS A 84 -10.40 -17.16 10.65
C LYS A 84 -10.01 -16.46 9.37
N ILE A 85 -9.76 -17.25 8.32
CA ILE A 85 -9.55 -16.72 6.97
C ILE A 85 -10.91 -16.23 6.43
N LYS A 86 -10.99 -14.94 6.12
CA LYS A 86 -12.17 -14.32 5.51
C LYS A 86 -12.13 -14.43 3.99
N THR A 87 -10.96 -14.21 3.42
CA THR A 87 -10.70 -14.39 1.99
C THR A 87 -9.21 -14.59 1.73
N SER A 88 -8.87 -15.20 0.59
CA SER A 88 -7.49 -15.34 0.16
C SER A 88 -7.43 -15.44 -1.37
N GLY A 89 -6.33 -14.98 -1.98
CA GLY A 89 -6.13 -15.03 -3.42
C GLY A 89 -5.05 -14.08 -3.90
N ALA A 90 -4.93 -13.94 -5.21
CA ALA A 90 -4.05 -12.92 -5.78
C ALA A 90 -4.46 -11.53 -5.27
N LEU A 91 -3.48 -10.68 -5.00
CA LEU A 91 -3.72 -9.33 -4.44
C LEU A 91 -4.77 -8.57 -5.26
N THR A 92 -4.65 -8.60 -6.59
CA THR A 92 -5.59 -7.92 -7.50
C THR A 92 -7.02 -8.41 -7.35
N ASP A 93 -7.22 -9.72 -7.18
CA ASP A 93 -8.53 -10.33 -7.11
C ASP A 93 -9.20 -10.04 -5.76
N VAL A 94 -8.42 -10.11 -4.69
CA VAL A 94 -8.91 -9.79 -3.34
C VAL A 94 -9.26 -8.31 -3.23
N LEU A 95 -8.44 -7.41 -3.79
CA LEU A 95 -8.71 -5.97 -3.79
C LEU A 95 -9.86 -5.55 -4.72
N ALA A 96 -10.14 -6.33 -5.78
CA ALA A 96 -11.26 -6.06 -6.66
C ALA A 96 -12.62 -6.46 -6.05
N ASN A 97 -12.62 -7.25 -5.00
CA ASN A 97 -13.83 -7.70 -4.31
C ASN A 97 -14.30 -6.62 -3.33
N ILE A 98 -15.21 -5.76 -3.79
CA ILE A 98 -15.65 -4.50 -3.13
C ILE A 98 -16.38 -4.76 -1.79
N ASP A 99 -16.86 -5.98 -1.55
CA ASP A 99 -17.61 -6.34 -0.33
C ASP A 99 -16.72 -6.59 0.92
N LEU A 100 -15.41 -6.48 0.75
CA LEU A 100 -14.51 -6.55 1.88
C LEU A 100 -14.25 -5.14 2.42
N PRO A 101 -14.75 -4.79 3.61
CA PRO A 101 -14.22 -3.66 4.32
C PRO A 101 -12.79 -4.02 4.73
N ILE A 102 -11.85 -3.81 3.80
CA ILE A 102 -10.44 -3.91 4.15
C ILE A 102 -10.17 -2.69 5.03
N LYS A 103 -10.52 -2.83 6.30
CA LYS A 103 -10.00 -1.96 7.37
C LYS A 103 -8.53 -2.33 7.54
N ILE A 104 -7.71 -1.96 6.55
CA ILE A 104 -6.28 -2.11 6.65
C ILE A 104 -5.80 -0.86 7.39
N GLY A 105 -5.77 -0.95 8.72
CA GLY A 105 -5.24 0.09 9.60
C GLY A 105 -6.10 1.35 9.72
N GLU A 106 -5.55 2.39 10.36
CA GLU A 106 -6.17 3.72 10.52
C GLU A 106 -6.43 4.44 9.18
N ASP A 107 -5.87 3.94 8.10
CA ASP A 107 -6.03 4.42 6.73
C ASP A 107 -7.12 3.67 5.96
N ALA A 108 -8.26 3.39 6.60
CA ALA A 108 -9.43 2.86 5.91
C ALA A 108 -9.72 3.71 4.67
N GLY A 109 -9.83 3.10 3.50
CA GLY A 109 -10.05 3.81 2.24
C GLY A 109 -10.70 2.90 1.20
N VAL A 110 -11.20 3.52 0.14
CA VAL A 110 -11.79 2.84 -1.01
C VAL A 110 -10.82 2.96 -2.19
N LEU A 111 -10.60 1.87 -2.90
CA LEU A 111 -9.92 1.88 -4.19
C LEU A 111 -10.95 1.97 -5.30
N LEU A 112 -10.95 3.08 -6.04
CA LEU A 112 -11.78 3.28 -7.20
C LEU A 112 -10.95 3.05 -8.47
N LYS A 113 -11.50 2.31 -9.41
CA LYS A 113 -10.93 2.19 -10.76
C LYS A 113 -11.71 3.08 -11.70
N GLY A 114 -11.00 3.83 -12.53
CA GLY A 114 -11.62 4.75 -13.46
C GLY A 114 -10.75 4.97 -14.69
N LYS A 115 -11.18 5.94 -15.50
CA LYS A 115 -10.48 6.36 -16.72
C LYS A 115 -10.31 7.87 -16.72
N VAL A 116 -9.14 8.37 -17.07
CA VAL A 116 -8.91 9.80 -17.24
C VAL A 116 -9.74 10.29 -18.43
N VAL A 117 -10.67 11.22 -18.18
CA VAL A 117 -11.59 11.73 -19.21
C VAL A 117 -11.28 13.15 -19.66
N SER A 118 -10.71 13.98 -18.79
CA SER A 118 -10.32 15.34 -19.15
C SER A 118 -9.15 15.83 -18.31
N LYS A 119 -8.53 16.92 -18.75
CA LYS A 119 -7.50 17.65 -18.03
C LYS A 119 -7.80 19.14 -18.05
N GLU A 120 -7.48 19.80 -16.96
CA GLU A 120 -7.60 21.25 -16.78
C GLU A 120 -6.21 21.82 -16.43
N PRO A 121 -5.38 22.15 -17.45
CA PRO A 121 -4.00 22.55 -17.25
C PRO A 121 -3.86 23.83 -16.41
N GLU A 122 -4.83 24.73 -16.48
CA GLU A 122 -4.84 25.99 -15.71
C GLU A 122 -4.86 25.75 -14.20
N TRP A 123 -5.51 24.65 -13.77
CA TRP A 123 -5.64 24.29 -12.36
C TRP A 123 -4.77 23.09 -11.96
N SER A 124 -3.98 22.57 -12.93
CA SER A 124 -3.22 21.32 -12.73
C SER A 124 -4.08 20.16 -12.24
N LEU A 125 -5.32 20.06 -12.76
CA LEU A 125 -6.27 19.04 -12.41
C LEU A 125 -6.51 18.08 -13.59
N MET A 126 -6.90 16.85 -13.26
CA MET A 126 -7.46 15.90 -14.19
C MET A 126 -8.75 15.30 -13.63
N THR A 127 -9.68 14.96 -14.50
CA THR A 127 -10.93 14.29 -14.14
C THR A 127 -10.83 12.81 -14.44
N VAL A 128 -11.15 11.99 -13.44
CA VAL A 128 -11.22 10.53 -13.57
C VAL A 128 -12.67 10.10 -13.39
N ASP A 129 -13.20 9.46 -14.43
CA ASP A 129 -14.53 8.85 -14.39
C ASP A 129 -14.43 7.44 -13.83
N CYS A 130 -15.07 7.20 -12.70
CA CYS A 130 -15.15 5.92 -12.01
C CYS A 130 -16.52 5.23 -12.20
N GLY A 131 -17.26 5.60 -13.24
CA GLY A 131 -18.56 5.05 -13.60
C GLY A 131 -19.73 5.82 -12.95
N ASN A 132 -19.91 5.68 -11.65
CA ASN A 132 -21.00 6.38 -10.95
C ASN A 132 -20.59 7.76 -10.38
N ILE A 133 -19.30 8.07 -10.40
CA ILE A 133 -18.74 9.32 -9.88
C ILE A 133 -17.56 9.78 -10.72
N ALA A 134 -17.50 11.08 -11.00
CA ALA A 134 -16.33 11.72 -11.57
C ALA A 134 -15.56 12.46 -10.46
N LEU A 135 -14.25 12.24 -10.41
CA LEU A 135 -13.39 12.84 -9.39
C LEU A 135 -12.37 13.76 -10.05
N HIS A 136 -12.22 14.96 -9.49
CA HIS A 136 -11.18 15.90 -9.86
C HIS A 136 -9.97 15.70 -8.94
N ILE A 137 -8.83 15.39 -9.52
CA ILE A 137 -7.60 15.12 -8.77
C ILE A 137 -6.44 15.88 -9.41
N SER A 138 -5.34 16.03 -8.69
CA SER A 138 -4.13 16.65 -9.24
C SER A 138 -3.61 15.87 -10.45
N ASP A 139 -3.24 16.59 -11.52
CA ASP A 139 -2.70 15.97 -12.73
C ASP A 139 -1.30 15.41 -12.45
N ASN A 140 -1.19 14.10 -12.53
CA ASN A 140 0.06 13.34 -12.36
C ASN A 140 0.75 13.00 -13.70
N GLY A 141 0.33 13.60 -14.80
CA GLY A 141 0.90 13.40 -16.13
C GLY A 141 0.28 12.24 -16.93
N GLN A 142 -0.67 11.49 -16.38
CA GLN A 142 -1.32 10.41 -17.12
C GLN A 142 -2.12 10.94 -18.32
N PRO A 143 -2.07 10.30 -19.51
CA PRO A 143 -2.80 10.77 -20.67
C PRO A 143 -4.31 10.55 -20.55
N VAL A 144 -5.10 11.41 -21.20
CA VAL A 144 -6.56 11.21 -21.36
C VAL A 144 -6.80 9.87 -22.03
N GLY A 145 -7.75 9.11 -21.51
CA GLY A 145 -8.09 7.76 -21.97
C GLY A 145 -7.37 6.64 -21.25
N SER A 146 -6.37 6.92 -20.41
CA SER A 146 -5.67 5.90 -19.62
C SER A 146 -6.50 5.40 -18.44
N ALA A 147 -6.28 4.14 -18.05
CA ALA A 147 -6.83 3.61 -16.81
C ALA A 147 -6.15 4.27 -15.60
N ALA A 148 -6.95 4.61 -14.60
CA ALA A 148 -6.48 5.17 -13.34
C ALA A 148 -7.03 4.36 -12.17
N SER A 149 -6.22 4.24 -11.10
CA SER A 149 -6.65 3.68 -9.82
C SER A 149 -6.48 4.76 -8.75
N LEU A 150 -7.59 5.10 -8.09
CA LEU A 150 -7.65 6.15 -7.08
C LEU A 150 -7.88 5.51 -5.71
N ARG A 151 -7.06 5.87 -4.74
CA ARG A 151 -7.29 5.52 -3.35
C ARG A 151 -7.82 6.74 -2.62
N ILE A 152 -9.03 6.62 -2.07
CA ILE A 152 -9.65 7.66 -1.25
C ILE A 152 -9.60 7.19 0.19
N LEU A 153 -8.93 7.93 1.05
CA LEU A 153 -8.85 7.62 2.47
C LEU A 153 -10.09 8.20 3.19
N ALA A 154 -10.67 7.43 4.10
CA ALA A 154 -11.85 7.85 4.84
C ALA A 154 -11.63 9.18 5.59
N ARG A 155 -10.40 9.43 6.07
CA ARG A 155 -10.01 10.68 6.74
C ARG A 155 -9.96 11.91 5.80
N GLU A 156 -9.92 11.68 4.48
CA GLU A 156 -9.85 12.75 3.47
C GLU A 156 -11.23 13.09 2.91
N VAL A 157 -12.27 12.33 3.32
CA VAL A 157 -13.65 12.57 2.88
C VAL A 157 -14.32 13.54 3.84
N VAL A 158 -14.71 14.70 3.32
CA VAL A 158 -15.51 15.70 4.03
C VAL A 158 -16.92 15.70 3.46
N PHE A 159 -17.92 15.56 4.31
CA PHE A 159 -19.31 15.68 3.92
C PHE A 159 -19.73 17.15 4.00
N ALA A 160 -20.17 17.73 2.89
CA ALA A 160 -20.79 19.04 2.83
C ALA A 160 -22.30 18.88 2.62
N ILE A 161 -23.10 19.63 3.38
CA ILE A 161 -24.56 19.66 3.24
C ILE A 161 -24.94 20.46 1.99
N ASP A 162 -24.19 21.53 1.74
CA ASP A 162 -24.35 22.38 0.55
C ASP A 162 -23.12 22.30 -0.34
N ARG A 163 -23.31 22.57 -1.63
CA ARG A 163 -22.20 22.65 -2.57
C ARG A 163 -21.23 23.74 -2.10
N PRO A 164 -19.93 23.44 -1.93
CA PRO A 164 -18.96 24.47 -1.60
C PRO A 164 -19.03 25.58 -2.65
N VAL A 165 -19.15 26.82 -2.20
CA VAL A 165 -19.04 28.02 -3.06
C VAL A 165 -17.58 28.45 -2.97
N ASP A 166 -16.95 28.60 -4.12
CA ASP A 166 -15.59 29.14 -4.25
C ASP A 166 -15.46 30.56 -3.70
#